data_c6f136b9278869fd21b3715b5c227f63
#
_entry.id   c6f136b9278869fd21b3715b5c227f63
#
_cell.length_a   1.000
_cell.length_b   1.000
_cell.length_c   1.000
_cell.angle_alpha   90.00
_cell.angle_beta   90.00
_cell.angle_gamma   90.00
#
_symmetry.space_group_name_H-M   'P 1'
#
loop_
_entity.id
_entity.type
_entity.pdbx_description
1 polymer ?
#
loop_
_entity_poly.entity_id
_entity_poly.type
_entity_poly.pdbx_seq_one_letter_code
_entity_poly.pdbx_strand_id
1 'polypeptide(L)'
;MRELPPTVSLSTGENDLPVVLVSSAKGTATVHLQGANVTSWIPAGQDPVLWLSPDSAFAPGTPIRGGIPLCLPWFSKGPDGDREPMHGTARLARWELADAADDDGTVTLHLGLTQPGWEASLAVTVGEALALELTTRNTGDTDLTVEEALHTYFAVKDVTGIEIRGLEGAEYFDKVIGAPASQEGALVL
;
A
#
# COMPACT_ATOMS: atom_id res chain seq x y z
N MET A 1 -16.10 -14.10 -11.85
CA MET A 1 -16.10 -13.15 -10.71
C MET A 1 -17.47 -13.29 -10.06
N ARG A 2 -17.54 -13.44 -8.75
CA ARG A 2 -18.82 -13.36 -8.04
C ARG A 2 -19.39 -11.96 -8.23
N GLU A 3 -20.69 -11.79 -8.02
CA GLU A 3 -21.33 -10.49 -8.00
C GLU A 3 -20.74 -9.68 -6.82
N LEU A 4 -20.32 -8.45 -7.11
CA LEU A 4 -19.75 -7.56 -6.09
C LEU A 4 -20.83 -7.13 -5.11
N PRO A 5 -20.53 -7.04 -3.80
CA PRO A 5 -21.48 -6.50 -2.83
C PRO A 5 -21.82 -5.04 -3.20
N PRO A 6 -23.02 -4.54 -2.85
CA PRO A 6 -23.46 -3.18 -3.19
C PRO A 6 -22.54 -2.07 -2.67
N THR A 7 -21.75 -2.38 -1.65
CA THR A 7 -20.76 -1.47 -1.04
C THR A 7 -19.45 -1.37 -1.83
N VAL A 8 -19.29 -2.18 -2.91
CA VAL A 8 -18.08 -2.21 -3.75
C VAL A 8 -18.45 -1.95 -5.20
N SER A 9 -17.72 -1.04 -5.83
CA SER A 9 -17.86 -0.78 -7.26
C SER A 9 -16.51 -0.65 -7.95
N LEU A 10 -16.45 -1.10 -9.21
CA LEU A 10 -15.34 -0.80 -10.11
C LEU A 10 -15.63 0.52 -10.82
N SER A 11 -14.65 1.39 -10.90
CA SER A 11 -14.77 2.71 -11.52
C SER A 11 -13.47 3.07 -12.23
N THR A 12 -13.50 4.22 -12.86
CA THR A 12 -12.35 4.85 -13.49
C THR A 12 -11.93 6.04 -12.64
N GLY A 13 -10.69 6.05 -12.20
CA GLY A 13 -10.06 7.14 -11.46
C GLY A 13 -9.39 8.15 -12.39
N GLU A 14 -8.46 8.94 -11.84
CA GLU A 14 -7.70 9.92 -12.60
C GLU A 14 -6.91 9.26 -13.74
N ASN A 15 -6.88 9.94 -14.89
CA ASN A 15 -6.21 9.50 -16.13
C ASN A 15 -6.57 8.05 -16.54
N ASP A 16 -7.83 7.70 -16.39
CA ASP A 16 -8.41 6.41 -16.77
C ASP A 16 -7.82 5.19 -16.03
N LEU A 17 -7.13 5.39 -14.92
CA LEU A 17 -6.67 4.27 -14.10
C LEU A 17 -7.85 3.57 -13.41
N PRO A 18 -7.96 2.23 -13.51
CA PRO A 18 -9.06 1.50 -12.86
C PRO A 18 -8.91 1.52 -11.34
N VAL A 19 -10.03 1.78 -10.68
CA VAL A 19 -10.13 1.82 -9.22
C VAL A 19 -11.26 0.95 -8.69
N VAL A 20 -11.09 0.46 -7.49
CA VAL A 20 -12.14 -0.12 -6.66
C VAL A 20 -12.56 0.93 -5.64
N LEU A 21 -13.84 1.23 -5.59
CA LEU A 21 -14.43 2.12 -4.60
C LEU A 21 -15.16 1.28 -3.56
N VAL A 22 -14.89 1.55 -2.30
CA VAL A 22 -15.64 1.01 -1.15
C VAL A 22 -16.44 2.13 -0.52
N SER A 23 -17.75 1.89 -0.32
CA SER A 23 -18.63 2.81 0.37
C SER A 23 -19.58 2.03 1.28
N SER A 24 -19.26 2.01 2.56
CA SER A 24 -20.03 1.31 3.59
C SER A 24 -20.42 2.24 4.74
N ALA A 25 -21.25 1.75 5.65
CA ALA A 25 -21.64 2.50 6.85
C ALA A 25 -20.45 2.77 7.81
N LYS A 26 -19.36 1.98 7.71
CA LYS A 26 -18.19 2.10 8.58
C LYS A 26 -17.07 2.95 7.97
N GLY A 27 -17.14 3.26 6.68
CA GLY A 27 -16.15 4.10 6.02
C GLY A 27 -16.10 3.93 4.50
N THR A 28 -15.25 4.75 3.90
CA THR A 28 -15.01 4.74 2.44
C THR A 28 -13.53 4.51 2.14
N ALA A 29 -13.24 3.89 1.00
CA ALA A 29 -11.86 3.73 0.53
C ALA A 29 -11.80 3.77 -1.00
N THR A 30 -10.64 4.16 -1.52
CA THR A 30 -10.29 4.05 -2.94
C THR A 30 -9.03 3.22 -3.07
N VAL A 31 -9.10 2.17 -3.88
CA VAL A 31 -7.96 1.29 -4.17
C VAL A 31 -7.70 1.31 -5.67
N HIS A 32 -6.55 1.83 -6.10
CA HIS A 32 -6.13 1.75 -7.49
C HIS A 32 -5.67 0.33 -7.80
N LEU A 33 -6.16 -0.24 -8.91
CA LEU A 33 -5.67 -1.55 -9.37
C LEU A 33 -4.22 -1.49 -9.83
N GLN A 34 -3.70 -0.32 -10.19
CA GLN A 34 -2.27 -0.13 -10.35
C GLN A 34 -1.60 -0.12 -8.98
N GLY A 35 -0.80 -1.16 -8.72
CA GLY A 35 -0.06 -1.32 -7.47
C GLY A 35 -0.90 -1.79 -6.28
N ALA A 36 -2.18 -2.11 -6.46
CA ALA A 36 -3.14 -2.35 -5.37
C ALA A 36 -3.07 -1.25 -4.29
N ASN A 37 -2.82 -0.01 -4.73
CA ASN A 37 -2.55 1.10 -3.82
C ASN A 37 -3.84 1.63 -3.20
N VAL A 38 -3.96 1.52 -1.88
CA VAL A 38 -5.04 2.18 -1.12
C VAL A 38 -4.69 3.66 -1.04
N THR A 39 -5.32 4.49 -1.88
CA THR A 39 -5.01 5.92 -1.99
C THR A 39 -5.87 6.80 -1.10
N SER A 40 -7.01 6.28 -0.65
CA SER A 40 -7.90 6.96 0.30
C SER A 40 -8.52 5.97 1.26
N TRP A 41 -8.61 6.34 2.52
CA TRP A 41 -9.44 5.71 3.53
C TRP A 41 -9.96 6.76 4.49
N ILE A 42 -11.28 6.77 4.69
CA ILE A 42 -12.00 7.71 5.55
C ILE A 42 -12.93 6.89 6.43
N PRO A 43 -12.62 6.68 7.73
CA PRO A 43 -13.55 6.06 8.67
C PRO A 43 -14.82 6.91 8.82
N ALA A 44 -15.95 6.29 9.08
CA ALA A 44 -17.22 7.00 9.22
C ALA A 44 -17.16 8.11 10.28
N GLY A 45 -17.51 9.32 9.88
CA GLY A 45 -17.52 10.49 10.78
C GLY A 45 -16.14 11.02 11.17
N GLN A 46 -15.06 10.60 10.49
CA GLN A 46 -13.69 11.04 10.75
C GLN A 46 -13.07 11.75 9.53
N ASP A 47 -11.93 12.37 9.74
CA ASP A 47 -11.12 12.96 8.66
C ASP A 47 -10.37 11.87 7.86
N PRO A 48 -9.94 12.17 6.61
CA PRO A 48 -9.07 11.27 5.83
C PRO A 48 -7.79 10.92 6.59
N VAL A 49 -7.45 9.63 6.59
CA VAL A 49 -6.25 9.12 7.30
C VAL A 49 -5.03 9.09 6.42
N LEU A 50 -5.22 8.89 5.11
CA LEU A 50 -4.12 8.78 4.16
C LEU A 50 -3.92 10.09 3.41
N TRP A 51 -2.64 10.42 3.16
CA TRP A 51 -2.25 11.55 2.32
C TRP A 51 -1.95 11.08 0.91
N LEU A 52 -2.42 11.83 -0.07
CA LEU A 52 -2.15 11.62 -1.49
C LEU A 52 -1.53 12.89 -2.07
N SER A 53 -0.43 12.77 -2.81
CA SER A 53 0.22 13.91 -3.42
C SER A 53 -0.65 14.52 -4.52
N PRO A 54 -0.88 15.84 -4.50
CA PRO A 54 -1.56 16.52 -5.60
C PRO A 54 -0.77 16.49 -6.92
N ASP A 55 0.54 16.23 -6.84
CA ASP A 55 1.44 16.14 -8.00
C ASP A 55 1.62 14.70 -8.49
N SER A 56 0.79 13.77 -8.05
CA SER A 56 0.85 12.38 -8.53
C SER A 56 0.45 12.31 -10.01
N ALA A 57 1.25 11.63 -10.82
CA ALA A 57 1.03 11.59 -12.27
C ALA A 57 -0.17 10.73 -12.70
N PHE A 58 -0.60 9.76 -11.87
CA PHE A 58 -1.67 8.79 -12.19
C PHE A 58 -1.55 8.21 -13.61
N ALA A 59 -0.34 7.84 -14.03
CA ALA A 59 -0.08 7.29 -15.35
C ALA A 59 0.23 5.79 -15.28
N PRO A 60 -0.16 4.98 -16.29
CA PRO A 60 0.18 3.58 -16.33
C PRO A 60 1.69 3.34 -16.17
N GLY A 61 2.08 2.42 -15.28
CA GLY A 61 3.48 2.10 -15.00
C GLY A 61 4.27 3.18 -14.24
N THR A 62 3.62 4.27 -13.81
CA THR A 62 4.23 5.31 -12.98
C THR A 62 3.76 5.18 -11.54
N PRO A 63 4.64 5.28 -10.53
CA PRO A 63 4.22 5.15 -9.13
C PRO A 63 3.22 6.23 -8.74
N ILE A 64 2.10 5.84 -8.13
CA ILE A 64 1.19 6.77 -7.45
C ILE A 64 1.88 7.21 -6.16
N ARG A 65 1.99 8.53 -5.94
CA ARG A 65 2.65 9.11 -4.76
C ARG A 65 1.64 9.40 -3.66
N GLY A 66 1.72 8.65 -2.57
CA GLY A 66 0.79 8.72 -1.44
C GLY A 66 -0.05 7.47 -1.29
N GLY A 67 -0.95 7.47 -0.29
CA GLY A 67 -1.67 6.27 0.09
C GLY A 67 -0.76 5.22 0.74
N ILE A 68 -0.87 3.96 0.30
CA ILE A 68 -0.09 2.83 0.81
C ILE A 68 0.56 2.07 -0.36
N PRO A 69 1.62 2.62 -1.01
CA PRO A 69 2.34 1.89 -2.04
C PRO A 69 2.99 0.61 -1.52
N LEU A 70 2.88 -0.47 -2.29
CA LEU A 70 3.50 -1.77 -1.97
C LEU A 70 4.91 -1.83 -2.56
N CYS A 71 5.93 -1.80 -1.70
CA CYS A 71 7.31 -2.03 -2.13
C CYS A 71 7.55 -3.54 -2.13
N LEU A 72 7.61 -4.16 -3.34
CA LEU A 72 7.72 -5.61 -3.52
C LEU A 72 8.22 -5.90 -4.95
N PRO A 73 9.07 -6.88 -5.24
CA PRO A 73 9.69 -7.83 -4.31
C PRO A 73 11.02 -7.34 -3.70
N TRP A 74 11.33 -6.04 -3.79
CA TRP A 74 12.45 -5.42 -3.08
C TRP A 74 12.11 -4.00 -2.63
N PHE A 75 12.77 -3.57 -1.55
CA PHE A 75 12.73 -2.19 -1.06
C PHE A 75 13.90 -1.39 -1.63
N SER A 76 13.72 -0.10 -1.86
CA SER A 76 14.76 0.77 -2.44
C SER A 76 15.31 0.20 -3.75
N LYS A 77 16.59 -0.03 -3.83
CA LYS A 77 17.30 -0.67 -4.96
C LYS A 77 17.64 -2.15 -4.67
N GLY A 78 16.95 -2.78 -3.73
CA GLY A 78 17.18 -4.16 -3.33
C GLY A 78 18.43 -4.32 -2.45
N PRO A 79 18.70 -5.56 -2.00
CA PRO A 79 19.78 -5.86 -1.04
C PRO A 79 21.16 -5.51 -1.58
N ASP A 80 21.37 -5.60 -2.91
CA ASP A 80 22.66 -5.32 -3.56
C ASP A 80 22.79 -3.85 -3.99
N GLY A 81 21.71 -3.05 -3.89
CA GLY A 81 21.71 -1.63 -4.20
C GLY A 81 21.66 -1.25 -5.68
N ASP A 82 21.38 -2.20 -6.58
CA ASP A 82 21.44 -2.04 -8.03
C ASP A 82 20.14 -2.38 -8.78
N ARG A 83 19.11 -2.86 -8.08
CA ARG A 83 17.85 -3.26 -8.70
C ARG A 83 17.01 -2.07 -9.17
N GLU A 84 16.44 -2.22 -10.34
CA GLU A 84 15.47 -1.27 -10.93
C GLU A 84 14.16 -1.99 -11.30
N PRO A 85 13.01 -1.33 -11.21
CA PRO A 85 12.80 0.03 -10.69
C PRO A 85 12.95 0.08 -9.16
N MET A 86 13.30 1.26 -8.62
CA MET A 86 13.33 1.49 -7.17
C MET A 86 12.02 1.03 -6.52
N HIS A 87 12.09 0.31 -5.38
CA HIS A 87 10.96 -0.24 -4.63
C HIS A 87 10.18 -1.36 -5.34
N GLY A 88 10.81 -2.04 -6.30
CA GLY A 88 10.21 -3.18 -6.95
C GLY A 88 9.13 -2.87 -7.97
N THR A 89 8.53 -3.92 -8.50
CA THR A 89 7.61 -3.87 -9.63
C THR A 89 6.14 -3.89 -9.24
N ALA A 90 5.80 -4.38 -8.04
CA ALA A 90 4.42 -4.60 -7.62
C ALA A 90 3.57 -3.32 -7.64
N ARG A 91 4.15 -2.17 -7.22
CA ARG A 91 3.46 -0.88 -7.20
C ARG A 91 3.21 -0.26 -8.59
N LEU A 92 3.85 -0.80 -9.62
CA LEU A 92 3.69 -0.36 -11.02
C LEU A 92 2.76 -1.27 -11.80
N ALA A 93 2.63 -2.52 -11.34
CA ALA A 93 1.86 -3.54 -12.01
C ALA A 93 0.35 -3.34 -11.79
N ARG A 94 -0.44 -3.84 -12.74
CA ARG A 94 -1.88 -3.94 -12.59
C ARG A 94 -2.21 -5.20 -11.81
N TRP A 95 -2.88 -5.03 -10.67
CA TRP A 95 -3.46 -6.09 -9.86
C TRP A 95 -4.89 -6.39 -10.32
N GLU A 96 -5.36 -7.57 -10.02
CA GLU A 96 -6.71 -8.01 -10.31
C GLU A 96 -7.53 -8.09 -9.04
N LEU A 97 -8.76 -7.57 -9.04
CA LEU A 97 -9.73 -7.82 -7.98
C LEU A 97 -10.28 -9.23 -8.17
N ALA A 98 -9.87 -10.16 -7.31
CA ALA A 98 -10.27 -11.56 -7.36
C ALA A 98 -11.64 -11.78 -6.70
N ASP A 99 -11.89 -11.15 -5.56
CA ASP A 99 -13.15 -11.28 -4.80
C ASP A 99 -13.36 -10.04 -3.91
N ALA A 100 -14.60 -9.83 -3.49
CA ALA A 100 -14.97 -8.84 -2.48
C ALA A 100 -16.12 -9.37 -1.63
N ALA A 101 -16.07 -9.09 -0.33
CA ALA A 101 -17.11 -9.47 0.62
C ALA A 101 -17.47 -8.28 1.53
N ASP A 102 -18.71 -8.23 1.97
CA ASP A 102 -19.20 -7.28 2.98
C ASP A 102 -19.81 -8.08 4.13
N ASP A 103 -19.28 -7.89 5.32
CA ASP A 103 -19.80 -8.44 6.56
C ASP A 103 -20.18 -7.29 7.51
N ASP A 104 -21.47 -6.98 7.53
CA ASP A 104 -22.04 -5.91 8.36
C ASP A 104 -21.29 -4.56 8.21
N GLY A 105 -21.04 -4.15 6.96
CA GLY A 105 -20.37 -2.89 6.62
C GLY A 105 -18.84 -2.92 6.76
N THR A 106 -18.24 -4.06 7.14
CA THR A 106 -16.80 -4.30 7.04
C THR A 106 -16.54 -4.98 5.70
N VAL A 107 -15.86 -4.27 4.80
CA VAL A 107 -15.65 -4.73 3.43
C VAL A 107 -14.23 -5.26 3.27
N THR A 108 -14.08 -6.48 2.77
CA THR A 108 -12.78 -7.08 2.44
C THR A 108 -12.66 -7.25 0.93
N LEU A 109 -11.61 -6.69 0.36
CA LEU A 109 -11.21 -6.85 -1.03
C LEU A 109 -10.03 -7.83 -1.10
N HIS A 110 -10.08 -8.79 -2.02
CA HIS A 110 -8.96 -9.68 -2.32
C HIS A 110 -8.38 -9.34 -3.69
N LEU A 111 -7.14 -8.86 -3.70
CA LEU A 111 -6.43 -8.51 -4.93
C LEU A 111 -5.28 -9.50 -5.16
N GLY A 112 -4.98 -9.80 -6.42
CA GLY A 112 -3.93 -10.73 -6.82
C GLY A 112 -3.00 -10.13 -7.88
N LEU A 113 -1.75 -10.54 -7.82
CA LEU A 113 -0.71 -10.23 -8.80
C LEU A 113 0.10 -11.48 -9.10
N THR A 114 0.25 -11.81 -10.38
CA THR A 114 1.14 -12.88 -10.84
C THR A 114 2.29 -12.26 -11.63
N GLN A 115 3.51 -12.64 -11.28
CA GLN A 115 4.75 -12.22 -11.92
C GLN A 115 5.61 -13.45 -12.23
N PRO A 116 6.56 -13.39 -13.16
CA PRO A 116 7.47 -14.49 -13.41
C PRO A 116 8.22 -14.91 -12.14
N GLY A 117 8.02 -16.14 -11.69
CA GLY A 117 8.68 -16.74 -10.53
C GLY A 117 8.06 -16.41 -9.16
N TRP A 118 7.04 -15.55 -9.08
CA TRP A 118 6.36 -15.25 -7.83
C TRP A 118 4.93 -14.72 -8.05
N GLU A 119 4.13 -14.82 -7.03
CA GLU A 119 2.81 -14.20 -6.98
C GLU A 119 2.60 -13.50 -5.63
N ALA A 120 1.68 -12.55 -5.60
CA ALA A 120 1.25 -11.91 -4.37
C ALA A 120 -0.27 -11.82 -4.30
N SER A 121 -0.79 -11.87 -3.09
CA SER A 121 -2.18 -11.54 -2.77
C SER A 121 -2.22 -10.48 -1.68
N LEU A 122 -3.16 -9.54 -1.81
CA LEU A 122 -3.42 -8.50 -0.84
C LEU A 122 -4.88 -8.56 -0.42
N ALA A 123 -5.13 -8.78 0.87
CA ALA A 123 -6.44 -8.55 1.47
C ALA A 123 -6.48 -7.13 2.05
N VAL A 124 -7.47 -6.33 1.62
CA VAL A 124 -7.72 -4.99 2.14
C VAL A 124 -9.07 -5.01 2.85
N THR A 125 -9.05 -4.87 4.17
CA THR A 125 -10.27 -4.82 5.00
C THR A 125 -10.54 -3.37 5.42
N VAL A 126 -11.68 -2.86 4.97
CA VAL A 126 -12.15 -1.48 5.20
C VAL A 126 -13.32 -1.50 6.16
N GLY A 127 -13.17 -0.84 7.28
CA GLY A 127 -14.17 -0.73 8.35
C GLY A 127 -13.85 0.44 9.27
N GLU A 128 -14.13 0.29 10.55
CA GLU A 128 -13.70 1.23 11.59
C GLU A 128 -12.17 1.31 11.70
N ALA A 129 -11.49 0.24 11.25
CA ALA A 129 -10.05 0.19 11.03
C ALA A 129 -9.76 -0.20 9.58
N LEU A 130 -8.58 0.17 9.09
CA LEU A 130 -8.03 -0.33 7.83
C LEU A 130 -6.99 -1.39 8.14
N ALA A 131 -7.17 -2.60 7.58
CA ALA A 131 -6.18 -3.66 7.69
C ALA A 131 -5.74 -4.11 6.29
N LEU A 132 -4.44 -4.32 6.12
CA LEU A 132 -3.83 -4.86 4.91
C LEU A 132 -3.04 -6.11 5.28
N GLU A 133 -3.30 -7.21 4.58
CA GLU A 133 -2.55 -8.47 4.70
C GLU A 133 -1.96 -8.80 3.34
N LEU A 134 -0.63 -8.71 3.25
CA LEU A 134 0.13 -9.02 2.04
C LEU A 134 0.75 -10.41 2.19
N THR A 135 0.51 -11.27 1.20
CA THR A 135 1.12 -12.60 1.12
C THR A 135 1.91 -12.71 -0.17
N THR A 136 3.16 -13.14 -0.09
CA THR A 136 4.02 -13.40 -1.25
C THR A 136 4.35 -14.89 -1.32
N ARG A 137 4.24 -15.47 -2.51
CA ARG A 137 4.56 -16.88 -2.77
C ARG A 137 5.59 -16.99 -3.89
N ASN A 138 6.66 -17.73 -3.62
CA ASN A 138 7.59 -18.18 -4.65
C ASN A 138 6.92 -19.25 -5.51
N THR A 139 6.83 -19.04 -6.82
CA THR A 139 6.28 -19.98 -7.80
C THR A 139 7.35 -20.51 -8.77
N GLY A 140 8.60 -20.09 -8.59
CA GLY A 140 9.74 -20.57 -9.37
C GLY A 140 10.41 -21.78 -8.74
N ASP A 141 11.40 -22.31 -9.44
CA ASP A 141 12.18 -23.50 -9.03
C ASP A 141 13.44 -23.14 -8.24
N THR A 142 13.70 -21.85 -8.01
CA THR A 142 14.87 -21.34 -7.27
C THR A 142 14.43 -20.48 -6.10
N ASP A 143 15.31 -20.31 -5.11
CA ASP A 143 15.05 -19.44 -3.97
C ASP A 143 14.79 -18.01 -4.41
N LEU A 144 13.81 -17.36 -3.79
CA LEU A 144 13.45 -15.97 -3.99
C LEU A 144 13.73 -15.18 -2.71
N THR A 145 14.64 -14.21 -2.78
CA THR A 145 14.82 -13.24 -1.71
C THR A 145 13.82 -12.10 -1.90
N VAL A 146 13.00 -11.88 -0.89
CA VAL A 146 11.95 -10.86 -0.88
C VAL A 146 12.23 -9.83 0.22
N GLU A 147 12.14 -8.56 -0.15
CA GLU A 147 11.98 -7.44 0.79
C GLU A 147 10.64 -6.80 0.52
N GLU A 148 9.89 -6.48 1.56
CA GLU A 148 8.57 -5.88 1.42
C GLU A 148 8.35 -4.73 2.41
N ALA A 149 7.59 -3.73 1.97
CA ALA A 149 7.12 -2.67 2.83
C ALA A 149 5.75 -2.14 2.37
N LEU A 150 4.89 -1.85 3.32
CA LEU A 150 3.70 -1.04 3.17
C LEU A 150 4.10 0.42 3.42
N HIS A 151 4.41 1.16 2.35
CA HIS A 151 4.97 2.52 2.44
C HIS A 151 3.87 3.56 2.69
N THR A 152 3.32 3.57 3.89
CA THR A 152 2.13 4.35 4.25
C THR A 152 2.44 5.84 4.37
N TYR A 153 1.62 6.68 3.72
CA TYR A 153 1.60 8.12 3.86
C TYR A 153 0.41 8.55 4.71
N PHE A 154 0.66 8.99 5.94
CA PHE A 154 -0.39 9.49 6.82
C PHE A 154 -0.70 10.96 6.55
N ALA A 155 -1.98 11.31 6.56
CA ALA A 155 -2.42 12.70 6.53
C ALA A 155 -2.17 13.35 7.88
N VAL A 156 -1.26 14.31 7.93
CA VAL A 156 -0.94 15.10 9.13
C VAL A 156 -1.07 16.58 8.80
N LYS A 157 -1.54 17.38 9.75
CA LYS A 157 -1.70 18.83 9.53
C LYS A 157 -0.37 19.56 9.43
N ASP A 158 0.59 19.15 10.27
CA ASP A 158 1.92 19.73 10.35
C ASP A 158 2.91 18.62 10.71
N VAL A 159 3.86 18.35 9.83
CA VAL A 159 4.86 17.31 10.03
C VAL A 159 5.79 17.63 11.21
N THR A 160 6.03 18.90 11.49
CA THR A 160 6.89 19.35 12.60
C THR A 160 6.23 19.19 13.97
N GLY A 161 4.92 18.89 13.99
CA GLY A 161 4.14 18.68 15.21
C GLY A 161 3.87 17.22 15.54
N ILE A 162 4.43 16.26 14.79
CA ILE A 162 4.21 14.83 15.03
C ILE A 162 5.36 14.20 15.83
N GLU A 163 5.02 13.17 16.57
CA GLU A 163 5.96 12.34 17.31
C GLU A 163 5.67 10.87 16.99
N ILE A 164 6.73 10.08 16.75
CA ILE A 164 6.63 8.63 16.57
C ILE A 164 7.31 7.95 17.75
N ARG A 165 6.57 7.12 18.47
CA ARG A 165 7.02 6.37 19.63
C ARG A 165 7.02 4.86 19.35
N GLY A 166 7.75 4.11 20.17
CA GLY A 166 7.82 2.65 20.07
C GLY A 166 8.93 2.14 19.14
N LEU A 167 9.80 3.05 18.68
CA LEU A 167 10.98 2.71 17.89
C LEU A 167 12.27 2.85 18.69
N GLU A 168 12.19 3.16 19.98
CA GLU A 168 13.35 3.35 20.85
C GLU A 168 14.17 2.06 20.94
N GLY A 169 15.46 2.15 20.65
CA GLY A 169 16.39 1.02 20.59
C GLY A 169 16.34 0.23 19.27
N ALA A 170 15.46 0.58 18.32
CA ALA A 170 15.46 -0.04 17.01
C ALA A 170 16.74 0.32 16.24
N GLU A 171 17.37 -0.69 15.66
CA GLU A 171 18.49 -0.49 14.74
C GLU A 171 17.97 -0.18 13.34
N TYR A 172 18.60 0.77 12.67
CA TYR A 172 18.28 1.14 11.30
C TYR A 172 19.52 1.54 10.52
N PHE A 173 19.44 1.52 9.20
CA PHE A 173 20.48 2.07 8.33
C PHE A 173 20.17 3.53 7.99
N ASP A 174 21.00 4.44 8.48
CA ASP A 174 20.88 5.85 8.16
C ASP A 174 21.52 6.13 6.79
N LYS A 175 20.66 6.45 5.82
CA LYS A 175 21.09 6.74 4.45
C LYS A 175 21.84 8.07 4.32
N VAL A 176 21.70 9.00 5.26
CA VAL A 176 22.36 10.31 5.24
C VAL A 176 23.82 10.15 5.63
N ILE A 177 24.08 9.41 6.71
CA ILE A 177 25.46 9.13 7.17
C ILE A 177 26.06 7.90 6.52
N GLY A 178 25.25 7.03 5.86
CA GLY A 178 25.71 5.82 5.20
C GLY A 178 26.15 4.71 6.17
N ALA A 179 25.59 4.65 7.37
CA ALA A 179 26.00 3.72 8.43
C ALA A 179 24.80 3.22 9.25
N PRO A 180 24.93 2.05 9.93
CA PRO A 180 23.97 1.62 10.94
C PRO A 180 23.89 2.65 12.09
N ALA A 181 22.69 2.87 12.59
CA ALA A 181 22.40 3.72 13.73
C ALA A 181 21.32 3.06 14.61
N SER A 182 21.12 3.58 15.82
CA SER A 182 20.04 3.16 16.71
C SER A 182 19.19 4.37 17.09
N GLN A 183 17.88 4.18 17.15
CA GLN A 183 16.95 5.25 17.52
C GLN A 183 17.03 5.53 19.03
N GLU A 184 17.41 6.74 19.39
CA GLU A 184 17.41 7.21 20.78
C GLU A 184 16.15 8.03 21.07
N GLY A 185 15.30 7.54 21.97
CA GLY A 185 14.05 8.19 22.36
C GLY A 185 12.99 8.20 21.24
N ALA A 186 11.95 9.01 21.42
CA ALA A 186 10.92 9.20 20.38
C ALA A 186 11.47 9.94 19.17
N LEU A 187 10.96 9.60 17.98
CA LEU A 187 11.28 10.35 16.76
C LEU A 187 10.39 11.60 16.71
N VAL A 188 11.01 12.76 16.78
CA VAL A 188 10.39 14.09 16.63
C VAL A 188 10.87 14.67 15.32
N LEU A 189 9.95 15.15 14.45
CA LEU A 189 10.23 15.71 13.14
C LEU A 189 10.20 17.23 13.14
#